data_f156d2785a54e7484ab433b1ee10a47d
#
_entry.id   f156d2785a54e7484ab433b1ee10a47d
#
_cell.length_a   1.000
_cell.length_b   1.000
_cell.length_c   1.000
_cell.angle_alpha   90.00
_cell.angle_beta   90.00
_cell.angle_gamma   90.00
#
_symmetry.space_group_name_H-M   'P 1'
#
loop_
_entity.id
_entity.type
_entity.pdbx_description
1 polymer ?
#
loop_
_entity_poly.entity_id
_entity_poly.type
_entity_poly.pdbx_seq_one_letter_code
_entity_poly.pdbx_strand_id
1 'polypeptide(L)'
;MPGKWISLLLLSLTAAAPASGGNQSRPLNMETLSVVDGLSSNYVYAITQDRAGYIWFGTENGLDRYDGKTIRHYQHFPDNPQSLSDSRVNCLLSSADGSLLVGTEKGINIYVPEKDILTPYAPARTINEQNIRTMTEEDSLLWVGTSVGLFRLCLLYTSDAAD
;
A
#
# COMPACT_ATOMS: atom_id res chain seq x y z
N MET A 1 -48.18 75.47 0.87
CA MET A 1 -48.33 74.82 2.16
C MET A 1 -47.87 73.36 2.00
N PRO A 2 -46.77 72.90 2.68
CA PRO A 2 -46.19 71.65 2.40
C PRO A 2 -46.70 70.54 3.32
N GLY A 3 -47.08 69.44 2.69
CA GLY A 3 -47.44 68.19 3.39
C GLY A 3 -46.22 67.40 3.86
N LYS A 4 -46.20 66.99 5.11
CA LYS A 4 -45.18 66.17 5.78
C LYS A 4 -45.36 64.73 5.40
N TRP A 5 -44.36 64.16 4.77
CA TRP A 5 -44.22 62.69 4.59
C TRP A 5 -43.56 62.12 5.82
N ILE A 6 -44.30 61.35 6.58
CA ILE A 6 -43.71 60.52 7.70
C ILE A 6 -43.26 59.20 7.10
N SER A 7 -41.94 59.03 7.01
CA SER A 7 -41.28 57.77 6.62
C SER A 7 -41.31 56.78 7.79
N LEU A 8 -42.15 55.77 7.68
CA LEU A 8 -42.17 54.64 8.63
C LEU A 8 -41.00 53.72 8.32
N LEU A 9 -39.98 53.76 9.16
CA LEU A 9 -38.84 52.83 9.12
C LEU A 9 -39.29 51.48 9.73
N LEU A 10 -39.63 50.51 8.88
CA LEU A 10 -39.85 49.13 9.29
C LEU A 10 -38.48 48.47 9.58
N LEU A 11 -38.18 48.35 10.85
CA LEU A 11 -37.00 47.61 11.34
C LEU A 11 -37.30 46.10 11.23
N SER A 12 -36.81 45.45 10.17
CA SER A 12 -36.92 43.99 10.02
C SER A 12 -35.87 43.32 10.94
N LEU A 13 -36.37 42.77 12.03
CA LEU A 13 -35.58 41.92 12.95
C LEU A 13 -35.42 40.56 12.30
N THR A 14 -34.28 40.33 11.62
CA THR A 14 -33.88 39.00 11.12
C THR A 14 -33.39 38.16 12.29
N ALA A 15 -34.24 37.26 12.76
CA ALA A 15 -33.80 36.22 13.72
C ALA A 15 -32.83 35.30 13.03
N ALA A 16 -31.55 35.36 13.40
CA ALA A 16 -30.55 34.37 13.03
C ALA A 16 -30.88 33.05 13.75
N ALA A 17 -31.30 32.05 13.00
CA ALA A 17 -31.44 30.69 13.52
C ALA A 17 -30.05 30.14 13.93
N PRO A 18 -29.91 29.51 15.09
CA PRO A 18 -28.67 28.84 15.42
C PRO A 18 -28.45 27.67 14.44
N ALA A 19 -27.33 27.70 13.72
CA ALA A 19 -26.85 26.56 12.97
C ALA A 19 -26.50 25.44 13.97
N SER A 20 -27.45 24.52 14.17
CA SER A 20 -27.16 23.25 14.86
C SER A 20 -26.18 22.46 13.99
N GLY A 21 -24.90 22.66 14.21
CA GLY A 21 -23.83 21.78 13.73
C GLY A 21 -23.96 20.42 14.40
N GLY A 22 -24.93 19.62 13.95
CA GLY A 22 -25.01 18.23 14.33
C GLY A 22 -23.76 17.54 13.80
N ASN A 23 -22.85 17.15 14.70
CA ASN A 23 -21.74 16.27 14.41
C ASN A 23 -22.36 14.92 14.04
N GLN A 24 -22.70 14.73 12.78
CA GLN A 24 -23.14 13.44 12.25
C GLN A 24 -21.88 12.57 12.18
N SER A 25 -21.60 11.85 13.24
CA SER A 25 -20.68 10.73 13.21
C SER A 25 -21.21 9.74 12.17
N ARG A 26 -20.59 9.73 10.98
CA ARG A 26 -20.87 8.69 10.00
C ARG A 26 -20.55 7.36 10.66
N PRO A 27 -21.48 6.41 10.69
CA PRO A 27 -21.15 5.08 11.19
C PRO A 27 -19.99 4.54 10.37
N LEU A 28 -18.92 4.14 11.05
CA LEU A 28 -17.81 3.42 10.41
C LEU A 28 -18.37 2.09 9.93
N ASN A 29 -18.53 1.96 8.62
CA ASN A 29 -18.86 0.67 8.02
C ASN A 29 -17.56 -0.14 8.01
N MET A 30 -17.43 -1.11 8.90
CA MET A 30 -16.30 -2.02 8.97
C MET A 30 -16.65 -3.28 8.18
N GLU A 31 -15.83 -3.56 7.16
CA GLU A 31 -15.86 -4.80 6.41
C GLU A 31 -14.61 -5.62 6.76
N THR A 32 -14.75 -6.92 6.88
CA THR A 32 -13.65 -7.83 7.15
C THR A 32 -13.38 -8.66 5.91
N LEU A 33 -12.13 -8.66 5.46
CA LEU A 33 -11.65 -9.61 4.45
C LEU A 33 -10.90 -10.74 5.16
N SER A 34 -11.21 -11.97 4.81
CA SER A 34 -10.67 -13.19 5.41
C SER A 34 -10.40 -14.24 4.34
N VAL A 35 -9.92 -15.41 4.74
CA VAL A 35 -9.78 -16.57 3.83
C VAL A 35 -11.12 -17.02 3.22
N VAL A 36 -12.25 -16.73 3.86
CA VAL A 36 -13.57 -17.01 3.32
C VAL A 36 -13.88 -16.08 2.13
N ASP A 37 -13.32 -14.88 2.15
CA ASP A 37 -13.49 -13.86 1.10
C ASP A 37 -12.40 -13.96 0.03
N GLY A 38 -11.44 -14.88 0.22
CA GLY A 38 -10.42 -15.21 -0.76
C GLY A 38 -9.00 -14.78 -0.40
N LEU A 39 -8.68 -14.36 0.85
CA LEU A 39 -7.28 -14.17 1.25
C LEU A 39 -6.54 -15.51 1.32
N SER A 40 -5.24 -15.52 1.02
CA SER A 40 -4.39 -16.71 1.16
C SER A 40 -4.13 -17.08 2.62
N SER A 41 -4.22 -16.12 3.55
CA SER A 41 -4.14 -16.35 5.00
C SER A 41 -4.82 -15.21 5.77
N ASN A 42 -5.35 -15.53 6.95
CA ASN A 42 -5.84 -14.51 7.91
C ASN A 42 -4.69 -13.79 8.64
N TYR A 43 -3.46 -14.29 8.56
CA TYR A 43 -2.28 -13.64 9.12
C TYR A 43 -1.68 -12.70 8.09
N VAL A 44 -2.08 -11.43 8.14
CA VAL A 44 -1.60 -10.36 7.27
C VAL A 44 -0.52 -9.58 8.01
N TYR A 45 0.71 -9.56 7.47
CA TYR A 45 1.87 -8.90 8.08
C TYR A 45 2.16 -7.52 7.47
N ALA A 46 1.77 -7.31 6.22
CA ALA A 46 2.03 -6.06 5.51
C ALA A 46 0.88 -5.71 4.56
N ILE A 47 0.64 -4.41 4.41
CA ILE A 47 -0.34 -3.86 3.46
C ILE A 47 0.29 -2.66 2.78
N THR A 48 0.15 -2.57 1.46
CA THR A 48 0.55 -1.39 0.69
C THR A 48 -0.36 -1.19 -0.51
N GLN A 49 -0.36 0.01 -1.08
CA GLN A 49 -1.01 0.30 -2.34
C GLN A 49 0.05 0.61 -3.39
N ASP A 50 -0.07 0.02 -4.57
CA ASP A 50 0.80 0.35 -5.69
C ASP A 50 0.29 1.57 -6.48
N ARG A 51 1.09 2.03 -7.46
CA ARG A 51 0.72 3.18 -8.31
C ARG A 51 -0.49 2.91 -9.21
N ALA A 52 -0.78 1.66 -9.53
CA ALA A 52 -1.94 1.27 -10.32
C ALA A 52 -3.23 1.27 -9.50
N GLY A 53 -3.12 1.43 -8.17
CA GLY A 53 -4.24 1.46 -7.23
C GLY A 53 -4.61 0.10 -6.64
N TYR A 54 -3.90 -0.97 -6.97
CA TYR A 54 -4.09 -2.27 -6.34
C TYR A 54 -3.64 -2.23 -4.88
N ILE A 55 -4.41 -2.90 -4.01
CA ILE A 55 -4.00 -3.13 -2.63
C ILE A 55 -3.31 -4.50 -2.55
N TRP A 56 -2.14 -4.51 -1.92
CA TRP A 56 -1.34 -5.72 -1.74
C TRP A 56 -1.30 -6.12 -0.28
N PHE A 57 -1.47 -7.40 -0.02
CA PHE A 57 -1.41 -7.98 1.31
C PHE A 57 -0.28 -9.01 1.37
N GLY A 58 0.70 -8.75 2.20
CA GLY A 58 1.73 -9.72 2.54
C GLY A 58 1.23 -10.62 3.66
N THR A 59 1.12 -11.91 3.41
CA THR A 59 0.54 -12.87 4.35
C THR A 59 1.52 -13.98 4.74
N GLU A 60 1.10 -14.84 5.66
CA GLU A 60 1.85 -16.05 6.02
C GLU A 60 1.92 -17.06 4.87
N ASN A 61 0.98 -17.05 3.93
CA ASN A 61 0.87 -18.04 2.86
C ASN A 61 0.87 -17.43 1.46
N GLY A 62 1.62 -16.36 1.26
CA GLY A 62 1.79 -15.70 -0.03
C GLY A 62 1.52 -14.23 -0.02
N LEU A 63 1.51 -13.68 -1.22
CA LEU A 63 1.19 -12.30 -1.52
C LEU A 63 -0.15 -12.27 -2.25
N ASP A 64 -1.06 -11.43 -1.78
CA ASP A 64 -2.39 -11.23 -2.36
C ASP A 64 -2.49 -9.84 -2.97
N ARG A 65 -3.06 -9.74 -4.18
CA ARG A 65 -3.38 -8.49 -4.86
C ARG A 65 -4.89 -8.33 -4.98
N TYR A 66 -5.41 -7.22 -4.49
CA TYR A 66 -6.82 -6.88 -4.52
C TYR A 66 -7.08 -5.70 -5.45
N ASP A 67 -8.02 -5.85 -6.37
CA ASP A 67 -8.42 -4.84 -7.37
C ASP A 67 -9.70 -4.07 -6.98
N GLY A 68 -10.19 -4.26 -5.75
CA GLY A 68 -11.48 -3.72 -5.27
C GLY A 68 -12.65 -4.71 -5.42
N LYS A 69 -12.44 -5.86 -6.09
CA LYS A 69 -13.48 -6.87 -6.33
C LYS A 69 -12.97 -8.30 -6.18
N THR A 70 -11.78 -8.59 -6.71
CA THR A 70 -11.19 -9.93 -6.74
C THR A 70 -9.82 -9.93 -6.10
N ILE A 71 -9.42 -11.08 -5.55
CA ILE A 71 -8.11 -11.29 -4.97
C ILE A 71 -7.33 -12.27 -5.85
N ARG A 72 -6.12 -11.86 -6.26
CA ARG A 72 -5.18 -12.70 -6.98
C ARG A 72 -4.03 -13.10 -6.06
N HIS A 73 -3.65 -14.40 -6.11
CA HIS A 73 -2.63 -14.99 -5.23
C HIS A 73 -1.31 -15.21 -5.96
N TYR A 74 -0.21 -14.97 -5.24
CA TYR A 74 1.15 -15.30 -5.65
C TYR A 74 1.79 -16.09 -4.51
N GLN A 75 2.34 -17.27 -4.82
CA GLN A 75 2.93 -18.18 -3.85
C GLN A 75 4.34 -18.57 -4.28
N HIS A 76 5.07 -19.19 -3.36
CA HIS A 76 6.34 -19.82 -3.65
C HIS A 76 6.14 -21.17 -4.34
N PHE A 77 6.85 -21.37 -5.46
CA PHE A 77 6.94 -22.65 -6.16
C PHE A 77 8.43 -23.00 -6.31
N PRO A 78 8.94 -24.05 -5.65
CA PRO A 78 10.39 -24.37 -5.60
C PRO A 78 11.06 -24.48 -6.96
N ASP A 79 10.35 -24.99 -7.97
CA ASP A 79 10.87 -25.23 -9.32
C ASP A 79 10.60 -24.04 -10.28
N ASN A 80 10.03 -22.94 -9.77
CA ASN A 80 9.69 -21.78 -10.58
C ASN A 80 10.41 -20.52 -10.09
N PRO A 81 11.50 -20.06 -10.75
CA PRO A 81 12.21 -18.86 -10.38
C PRO A 81 11.41 -17.56 -10.61
N GLN A 82 10.26 -17.64 -11.25
CA GLN A 82 9.32 -16.53 -11.46
C GLN A 82 8.19 -16.54 -10.42
N SER A 83 8.47 -17.08 -9.24
CA SER A 83 7.57 -17.09 -8.10
C SER A 83 8.22 -16.40 -6.89
N LEU A 84 7.49 -16.29 -5.78
CA LEU A 84 8.06 -15.81 -4.52
C LEU A 84 9.26 -16.65 -4.07
N SER A 85 10.25 -16.03 -3.45
CA SER A 85 11.39 -16.73 -2.84
C SER A 85 10.97 -17.57 -1.63
N ASP A 86 9.92 -17.14 -0.94
CA ASP A 86 9.27 -17.88 0.15
C ASP A 86 7.79 -17.47 0.24
N SER A 87 6.93 -18.36 0.73
CA SER A 87 5.49 -18.06 0.88
C SER A 87 5.20 -17.07 1.98
N ARG A 88 6.07 -16.95 2.99
CA ARG A 88 5.85 -15.98 4.06
C ARG A 88 6.35 -14.59 3.66
N VAL A 89 5.40 -13.67 3.47
CA VAL A 89 5.68 -12.27 3.11
C VAL A 89 5.58 -11.42 4.37
N ASN A 90 6.72 -10.86 4.81
CA ASN A 90 6.81 -10.11 6.06
C ASN A 90 6.63 -8.60 5.86
N CYS A 91 7.07 -8.05 4.73
CA CYS A 91 6.98 -6.62 4.47
C CYS A 91 6.83 -6.32 2.98
N LEU A 92 6.25 -5.16 2.68
CA LEU A 92 6.01 -4.65 1.33
C LEU A 92 6.51 -3.21 1.24
N LEU A 93 7.06 -2.84 0.10
CA LEU A 93 7.48 -1.47 -0.19
C LEU A 93 7.06 -1.10 -1.61
N SER A 94 6.18 -0.10 -1.73
CA SER A 94 5.93 0.58 -3.01
C SER A 94 6.96 1.68 -3.15
N SER A 95 7.95 1.46 -4.01
CA SER A 95 9.09 2.34 -4.22
C SER A 95 8.70 3.62 -4.97
N ALA A 96 9.53 4.66 -4.86
CA ALA A 96 9.31 5.95 -5.51
C ALA A 96 9.30 5.84 -7.05
N ASP A 97 9.96 4.85 -7.64
CA ASP A 97 9.90 4.55 -9.08
C ASP A 97 8.63 3.83 -9.52
N GLY A 98 7.83 3.36 -8.58
CA GLY A 98 6.61 2.60 -8.81
C GLY A 98 6.79 1.09 -8.74
N SER A 99 7.99 0.60 -8.49
CA SER A 99 8.25 -0.81 -8.26
C SER A 99 7.62 -1.26 -6.95
N LEU A 100 7.14 -2.51 -6.92
CA LEU A 100 6.72 -3.17 -5.70
C LEU A 100 7.78 -4.18 -5.26
N LEU A 101 8.40 -3.92 -4.12
CA LEU A 101 9.34 -4.83 -3.47
C LEU A 101 8.63 -5.64 -2.39
N VAL A 102 8.92 -6.94 -2.35
CA VAL A 102 8.27 -7.93 -1.49
C VAL A 102 9.34 -8.63 -0.65
N GLY A 103 9.36 -8.35 0.64
CA GLY A 103 10.29 -8.97 1.59
C GLY A 103 9.73 -10.25 2.18
N THR A 104 10.43 -11.35 1.98
CA THR A 104 10.06 -12.71 2.40
C THR A 104 11.01 -13.26 3.49
N GLU A 105 10.77 -14.48 3.95
CA GLU A 105 11.74 -15.17 4.81
C GLU A 105 13.03 -15.55 4.08
N LYS A 106 13.04 -15.55 2.74
CA LYS A 106 14.20 -15.89 1.91
C LYS A 106 14.50 -14.84 0.85
N GLY A 107 14.72 -13.60 1.30
CA GLY A 107 15.16 -12.52 0.43
C GLY A 107 14.04 -11.61 -0.05
N ILE A 108 14.37 -10.79 -1.05
CA ILE A 108 13.49 -9.77 -1.63
C ILE A 108 13.11 -10.19 -3.04
N ASN A 109 11.84 -10.08 -3.35
CA ASN A 109 11.30 -10.18 -4.70
C ASN A 109 10.88 -8.81 -5.23
N ILE A 110 10.86 -8.67 -6.54
CA ILE A 110 10.24 -7.55 -7.25
C ILE A 110 9.09 -8.05 -8.11
N TYR A 111 7.99 -7.33 -8.10
CA TYR A 111 6.86 -7.58 -8.99
C TYR A 111 7.11 -6.96 -10.37
N VAL A 112 6.90 -7.74 -11.42
CA VAL A 112 7.05 -7.33 -12.82
C VAL A 112 5.66 -7.25 -13.45
N PRO A 113 5.06 -6.05 -13.57
CA PRO A 113 3.66 -5.88 -13.97
C PRO A 113 3.37 -6.41 -15.39
N GLU A 114 4.30 -6.24 -16.35
CA GLU A 114 4.12 -6.60 -17.76
C GLU A 114 3.95 -8.10 -17.95
N LYS A 115 4.51 -8.90 -17.04
CA LYS A 115 4.47 -10.36 -17.08
C LYS A 115 3.56 -10.94 -16.00
N ASP A 116 3.15 -10.09 -15.04
CA ASP A 116 2.38 -10.46 -13.85
C ASP A 116 3.04 -11.59 -13.03
N ILE A 117 4.34 -11.45 -12.79
CA ILE A 117 5.20 -12.41 -12.07
C ILE A 117 5.99 -11.71 -10.97
N LEU A 118 6.55 -12.52 -10.09
CA LEU A 118 7.55 -12.11 -9.08
C LEU A 118 8.89 -12.74 -9.41
N THR A 119 9.96 -11.95 -9.31
CA THR A 119 11.33 -12.44 -9.51
C THR A 119 12.21 -12.01 -8.34
N PRO A 120 13.27 -12.76 -8.01
CA PRO A 120 14.25 -12.31 -7.04
C PRO A 120 14.83 -10.94 -7.42
N TYR A 121 14.90 -10.03 -6.45
CA TYR A 121 15.44 -8.70 -6.65
C TYR A 121 16.96 -8.72 -6.77
N ALA A 122 17.48 -8.61 -7.98
CA ALA A 122 18.89 -8.80 -8.31
C ALA A 122 19.87 -7.90 -7.50
N PRO A 123 19.57 -6.60 -7.23
CA PRO A 123 20.44 -5.76 -6.40
C PRO A 123 20.62 -6.27 -4.97
N ALA A 124 19.68 -7.06 -4.45
CA ALA A 124 19.69 -7.60 -3.11
C ALA A 124 20.30 -9.02 -3.00
N ARG A 125 21.05 -9.48 -4.01
CA ARG A 125 21.63 -10.86 -4.03
C ARG A 125 22.46 -11.21 -2.80
N THR A 126 23.11 -10.25 -2.17
CA THR A 126 23.95 -10.47 -0.99
C THR A 126 23.13 -10.79 0.27
N ILE A 127 21.85 -10.50 0.26
CA ILE A 127 20.91 -10.78 1.34
C ILE A 127 19.80 -11.75 0.93
N ASN A 128 19.93 -12.42 -0.23
CA ASN A 128 19.13 -13.57 -0.57
C ASN A 128 19.35 -14.65 0.51
N GLU A 129 18.32 -15.41 0.83
CA GLU A 129 18.29 -16.37 1.94
C GLU A 129 18.19 -15.74 3.34
N GLN A 130 18.18 -14.39 3.46
CA GLN A 130 17.94 -13.73 4.73
C GLN A 130 16.45 -13.48 4.94
N ASN A 131 16.01 -13.64 6.19
CA ASN A 131 14.66 -13.28 6.59
C ASN A 131 14.53 -11.76 6.63
N ILE A 132 13.80 -11.20 5.65
CA ILE A 132 13.55 -9.78 5.53
C ILE A 132 12.40 -9.40 6.48
N ARG A 133 12.64 -8.44 7.38
CA ARG A 133 11.68 -8.00 8.41
C ARG A 133 10.99 -6.70 8.04
N THR A 134 11.76 -5.77 7.49
CA THR A 134 11.26 -4.44 7.13
C THR A 134 12.12 -3.82 6.04
N MET A 135 11.51 -2.96 5.25
CA MET A 135 12.20 -2.18 4.20
C MET A 135 11.70 -0.75 4.22
N THR A 136 12.58 0.19 3.93
CA THR A 136 12.23 1.58 3.65
C THR A 136 13.19 2.16 2.62
N GLU A 137 12.71 3.11 1.84
CA GLU A 137 13.48 3.84 0.84
C GLU A 137 13.71 5.27 1.31
N GLU A 138 14.93 5.76 1.14
CA GLU A 138 15.33 7.14 1.40
C GLU A 138 16.23 7.58 0.26
N ASP A 139 15.77 8.55 -0.53
CA ASP A 139 16.42 8.99 -1.77
C ASP A 139 16.65 7.81 -2.74
N SER A 140 17.92 7.44 -2.98
CA SER A 140 18.29 6.30 -3.83
C SER A 140 18.84 5.13 -3.00
N LEU A 141 18.49 5.05 -1.73
CA LEU A 141 18.95 4.02 -0.81
C LEU A 141 17.80 3.18 -0.34
N LEU A 142 17.95 1.86 -0.43
CA LEU A 142 17.06 0.89 0.20
C LEU A 142 17.67 0.42 1.52
N TRP A 143 16.98 0.68 2.60
CA TRP A 143 17.32 0.16 3.92
C TRP A 143 16.52 -1.11 4.18
N VAL A 144 17.21 -2.18 4.58
CA VAL A 144 16.63 -3.50 4.77
C VAL A 144 17.00 -4.03 6.14
N GLY A 145 15.98 -4.16 6.99
CA GLY A 145 16.11 -4.83 8.29
C GLY A 145 15.88 -6.33 8.13
N THR A 146 16.83 -7.13 8.60
CA THR A 146 16.79 -8.60 8.52
C THR A 146 16.92 -9.24 9.90
N SER A 147 16.85 -10.57 9.97
CA SER A 147 17.08 -11.31 11.20
C SER A 147 18.55 -11.27 11.68
N VAL A 148 19.51 -10.89 10.81
CA VAL A 148 20.94 -10.87 11.11
C VAL A 148 21.54 -9.46 11.14
N GLY A 149 20.73 -8.42 10.87
CA GLY A 149 21.18 -7.04 10.95
C GLY A 149 20.51 -6.12 9.94
N LEU A 150 21.02 -4.90 9.86
CA LEU A 150 20.58 -3.85 8.95
C LEU A 150 21.51 -3.75 7.75
N PHE A 151 20.92 -3.77 6.56
CA PHE A 151 21.62 -3.59 5.30
C PHE A 151 21.19 -2.30 4.63
N ARG A 152 22.10 -1.70 3.87
CA ARG A 152 21.86 -0.53 3.03
C ARG A 152 22.31 -0.86 1.61
N LEU A 153 21.37 -0.81 0.68
CA LEU A 153 21.61 -1.03 -0.74
C LEU A 153 21.41 0.28 -1.49
N CYS A 154 22.29 0.57 -2.46
CA CYS A 154 22.10 1.68 -3.37
C CYS A 154 21.15 1.20 -4.49
N LEU A 155 20.04 1.92 -4.67
CA LEU A 155 19.13 1.72 -5.79
C LEU A 155 19.76 2.40 -7.02
N LEU A 156 20.78 1.79 -7.60
CA LEU A 156 21.28 2.23 -8.89
C LEU A 156 20.22 1.85 -9.93
N TYR A 157 19.50 2.84 -10.42
CA TYR A 157 18.73 2.69 -11.64
C TYR A 157 19.72 2.41 -12.78
N THR A 158 19.92 1.14 -13.09
CA THR A 158 20.55 0.79 -14.36
C THR A 158 19.50 0.97 -15.45
N SER A 159 19.47 2.14 -16.06
CA SER A 159 18.78 2.39 -17.31
C SER A 159 19.41 1.63 -18.50
N ASP A 160 20.31 0.69 -18.24
CA ASP A 160 21.05 -0.07 -19.25
C ASP A 160 20.65 -1.56 -19.18
N ALA A 161 19.41 -1.84 -19.59
CA ALA A 161 18.99 -3.17 -20.02
C ALA A 161 18.28 -3.06 -21.39
N ALA A 162 18.92 -2.30 -22.30
CA ALA A 162 18.55 -2.25 -23.70
C ALA A 162 19.85 -2.35 -24.52
N ASP A 163 20.33 -3.58 -24.70
CA ASP A 163 21.09 -4.03 -25.86
C ASP A 163 20.94 -5.57 -25.99
#